data_7a7e85dd50e0dcac85f85fa597e4884d
#
_entry.id   7a7e85dd50e0dcac85f85fa597e4884d
#
_cell.length_a   1.000
_cell.length_b   1.000
_cell.length_c   1.000
_cell.angle_alpha   90.00
_cell.angle_beta   90.00
_cell.angle_gamma   90.00
#
_symmetry.space_group_name_H-M   'P 1'
#
loop_
_entity.id
_entity.type
_entity.pdbx_description
1 polymer ?
#
loop_
_entity_poly.entity_id
_entity_poly.type
_entity_poly.pdbx_seq_one_letter_code
_entity_poly.pdbx_strand_id
1 'polypeptide(L)'
;MNGNCHFVFGAALGTAFAMNMDKLEAALTNITNSPETATLFVLGGLIGGIFPDIDNPTSYIGKLTVPVSSVIGTFGELAGKTGPMHRGILHDPIVYITGLILSYMFCPSLVGLFLGCISHLYLDMFTPAGIPVFLGLKHFHISKIKSGSQQSVIFTWLNVCAAIIIGLLI
;
A
#
# COMPACT_ATOMS: atom_id res chain seq x y z
N MET A 1 2.65 -4.99 8.96
CA MET A 1 4.08 -5.28 9.28
C MET A 1 4.76 -4.05 9.88
N ASN A 2 6.11 -4.01 10.01
CA ASN A 2 6.84 -2.78 10.40
C ASN A 2 6.76 -1.76 9.24
N GLY A 3 6.64 -0.45 9.53
CA GLY A 3 6.55 0.61 8.51
C GLY A 3 7.70 0.59 7.48
N ASN A 4 8.92 0.26 7.90
CA ASN A 4 10.04 0.10 6.98
C ASN A 4 9.82 -1.03 5.96
N CYS A 5 9.16 -2.12 6.35
CA CYS A 5 8.83 -3.22 5.44
C CYS A 5 7.87 -2.77 4.35
N HIS A 6 6.83 -2.03 4.72
CA HIS A 6 5.85 -1.49 3.78
C HIS A 6 6.47 -0.47 2.82
N PHE A 7 7.31 0.42 3.35
CA PHE A 7 8.02 1.43 2.59
C PHE A 7 8.92 0.80 1.52
N VAL A 8 9.78 -0.14 1.93
CA VAL A 8 10.74 -0.79 1.01
C VAL A 8 10.03 -1.63 -0.04
N PHE A 9 9.00 -2.38 0.34
CA PHE A 9 8.26 -3.20 -0.62
C PHE A 9 7.43 -2.36 -1.59
N GLY A 10 6.80 -1.28 -1.12
CA GLY A 10 6.10 -0.32 -1.99
C GLY A 10 7.03 0.31 -3.03
N ALA A 11 8.23 0.74 -2.60
CA ALA A 11 9.25 1.26 -3.50
C ALA A 11 9.72 0.22 -4.52
N ALA A 12 9.95 -1.03 -4.09
CA ALA A 12 10.37 -2.11 -4.99
C ALA A 12 9.30 -2.42 -6.04
N LEU A 13 8.03 -2.45 -5.65
CA LEU A 13 6.92 -2.65 -6.58
C LEU A 13 6.81 -1.50 -7.58
N GLY A 14 6.86 -0.24 -7.12
CA GLY A 14 6.87 0.93 -7.99
C GLY A 14 8.04 0.90 -8.99
N THR A 15 9.23 0.47 -8.54
CA THR A 15 10.41 0.29 -9.41
C THR A 15 10.19 -0.81 -10.45
N ALA A 16 9.62 -1.96 -10.06
CA ALA A 16 9.33 -3.04 -11.00
C ALA A 16 8.37 -2.60 -12.11
N PHE A 17 7.37 -1.80 -11.79
CA PHE A 17 6.49 -1.19 -12.79
C PHE A 17 7.21 -0.14 -13.65
N ALA A 18 8.03 0.72 -13.03
CA ALA A 18 8.81 1.72 -13.75
C ALA A 18 9.82 1.11 -14.76
N MET A 19 10.35 -0.06 -14.48
CA MET A 19 11.24 -0.80 -15.38
C MET A 19 10.53 -1.37 -16.62
N ASN A 20 9.19 -1.45 -16.60
CA ASN A 20 8.37 -2.03 -17.68
C ASN A 20 7.41 -1.00 -18.27
N MET A 21 7.79 0.29 -18.28
CA MET A 21 6.93 1.36 -18.77
C MET A 21 6.55 1.22 -20.24
N ASP A 22 7.44 0.69 -21.08
CA ASP A 22 7.21 0.38 -22.50
C ASP A 22 6.06 -0.63 -22.69
N LYS A 23 6.04 -1.67 -21.88
CA LYS A 23 4.98 -2.69 -21.90
C LYS A 23 3.69 -2.19 -21.30
N LEU A 24 3.79 -1.36 -20.25
CA LEU A 24 2.63 -0.71 -19.65
C LEU A 24 1.96 0.26 -20.64
N GLU A 25 2.73 1.07 -21.36
CA GLU A 25 2.20 1.95 -22.39
C GLU A 25 1.54 1.16 -23.52
N ALA A 26 2.15 0.05 -23.95
CA ALA A 26 1.58 -0.81 -24.98
C ALA A 26 0.27 -1.48 -24.53
N ALA A 27 0.15 -1.83 -23.25
CA ALA A 27 -1.03 -2.50 -22.69
C ALA A 27 -2.12 -1.55 -22.20
N LEU A 28 -1.74 -0.35 -21.77
CA LEU A 28 -2.60 0.61 -21.07
C LEU A 28 -2.49 2.00 -21.71
N THR A 29 -3.50 2.37 -22.48
CA THR A 29 -3.51 3.59 -23.32
C THR A 29 -3.37 4.90 -22.56
N ASN A 30 -3.67 4.91 -21.26
CA ASN A 30 -3.62 6.12 -20.42
C ASN A 30 -2.29 6.31 -19.69
N ILE A 31 -1.34 5.39 -19.85
CA ILE A 31 -0.02 5.46 -19.22
C ILE A 31 1.02 5.69 -20.31
N THR A 32 1.75 6.79 -20.20
CA THR A 32 2.81 7.15 -21.16
C THR A 32 4.18 6.73 -20.62
N ASN A 33 5.01 6.17 -21.49
CA ASN A 33 6.40 5.88 -21.14
C ASN A 33 7.23 7.16 -21.15
N SER A 34 7.39 7.74 -19.98
CA SER A 34 8.24 8.92 -19.79
C SER A 34 9.02 8.81 -18.46
N PRO A 35 10.17 9.49 -18.34
CA PRO A 35 10.94 9.54 -17.09
C PRO A 35 10.11 10.08 -15.92
N GLU A 36 9.21 11.04 -16.18
CA GLU A 36 8.30 11.61 -15.19
C GLU A 36 7.32 10.56 -14.68
N THR A 37 6.69 9.80 -15.59
CA THR A 37 5.76 8.73 -15.25
C THR A 37 6.47 7.63 -14.46
N ALA A 38 7.66 7.19 -14.91
CA ALA A 38 8.46 6.21 -14.18
C ALA A 38 8.80 6.69 -12.76
N THR A 39 9.18 7.96 -12.62
CA THR A 39 9.45 8.58 -11.31
C THR A 39 8.22 8.57 -10.43
N LEU A 40 7.04 8.88 -10.97
CA LEU A 40 5.77 8.87 -10.25
C LEU A 40 5.37 7.46 -9.77
N PHE A 41 5.69 6.42 -10.55
CA PHE A 41 5.49 5.03 -10.10
C PHE A 41 6.37 4.68 -8.90
N VAL A 42 7.65 5.06 -8.93
CA VAL A 42 8.59 4.79 -7.82
C VAL A 42 8.18 5.57 -6.57
N LEU A 43 7.99 6.88 -6.69
CA LEU A 43 7.62 7.75 -5.56
C LEU A 43 6.23 7.40 -5.04
N GLY A 44 5.29 7.14 -5.93
CA GLY A 44 3.93 6.71 -5.58
C GLY A 44 3.95 5.40 -4.83
N GLY A 45 4.70 4.40 -5.31
CA GLY A 45 4.87 3.12 -4.64
C GLY A 45 5.44 3.27 -3.23
N LEU A 46 6.45 4.11 -3.08
CA LEU A 46 7.10 4.42 -1.80
C LEU A 46 6.14 5.09 -0.81
N ILE A 47 5.44 6.14 -1.23
CA ILE A 47 4.48 6.87 -0.38
C ILE A 47 3.27 5.99 -0.07
N GLY A 48 2.72 5.31 -1.10
CA GLY A 48 1.58 4.40 -0.95
C GLY A 48 1.88 3.24 -0.01
N GLY A 49 3.13 2.76 0.03
CA GLY A 49 3.56 1.71 0.95
C GLY A 49 3.39 2.07 2.43
N ILE A 50 3.29 3.34 2.79
CA ILE A 50 3.08 3.79 4.18
C ILE A 50 1.76 4.54 4.37
N PHE A 51 1.10 4.95 3.29
CA PHE A 51 -0.09 5.79 3.33
C PHE A 51 -1.26 5.20 4.13
N PRO A 52 -1.59 3.90 4.04
CA PRO A 52 -2.69 3.32 4.82
C PRO A 52 -2.53 3.48 6.33
N ASP A 53 -1.30 3.58 6.82
CA ASP A 53 -0.99 3.77 8.24
C ASP A 53 -1.17 5.22 8.74
N ILE A 54 -1.69 6.13 7.91
CA ILE A 54 -1.94 7.53 8.31
C ILE A 54 -3.00 7.65 9.39
N ASP A 55 -3.89 6.66 9.50
CA ASP A 55 -4.91 6.58 10.55
C ASP A 55 -4.36 6.10 11.90
N ASN A 56 -3.11 5.65 11.93
CA ASN A 56 -2.47 5.13 13.13
C ASN A 56 -1.50 6.16 13.73
N PRO A 57 -1.86 6.86 14.82
CA PRO A 57 -1.00 7.89 15.41
C PRO A 57 0.33 7.35 15.96
N THR A 58 0.47 6.04 16.10
CA THR A 58 1.74 5.40 16.54
C THR A 58 2.65 5.03 15.38
N SER A 59 2.15 5.02 14.15
CA SER A 59 2.93 4.76 12.95
C SER A 59 3.90 5.90 12.63
N TYR A 60 4.86 5.66 11.73
CA TYR A 60 5.80 6.69 11.31
C TYR A 60 5.08 7.87 10.64
N ILE A 61 4.20 7.60 9.68
CA ILE A 61 3.46 8.63 8.97
C ILE A 61 2.38 9.27 9.85
N GLY A 62 1.70 8.49 10.69
CA GLY A 62 0.69 9.00 11.61
C GLY A 62 1.26 9.99 12.63
N LYS A 63 2.49 9.79 13.11
CA LYS A 63 3.19 10.76 13.97
C LYS A 63 3.50 12.07 13.25
N LEU A 64 3.83 12.00 11.96
CA LEU A 64 4.10 13.18 11.13
C LEU A 64 2.83 13.97 10.82
N THR A 65 1.68 13.30 10.81
CA THR A 65 0.37 13.84 10.43
C THR A 65 -0.62 13.81 11.60
N VAL A 66 -0.17 14.01 12.83
CA VAL A 66 -0.97 13.92 14.05
C VAL A 66 -2.34 14.63 13.96
N PRO A 67 -2.46 15.86 13.42
CA PRO A 67 -3.77 16.49 13.27
C PRO A 67 -4.72 15.69 12.36
N VAL A 68 -4.20 15.16 11.27
CA VAL A 68 -4.97 14.38 10.28
C VAL A 68 -5.33 13.02 10.85
N SER A 69 -4.38 12.32 11.48
CA SER A 69 -4.61 11.01 12.07
C SER A 69 -5.65 11.07 13.20
N SER A 70 -5.65 12.14 13.98
CA SER A 70 -6.64 12.37 15.04
C SER A 70 -8.04 12.60 14.49
N VAL A 71 -8.16 13.39 13.41
CA VAL A 71 -9.46 13.63 12.73
C VAL A 71 -10.01 12.34 12.12
N ILE A 72 -9.20 11.61 11.37
CA ILE A 72 -9.60 10.32 10.75
C ILE A 72 -10.03 9.36 11.86
N GLY A 73 -9.29 9.35 12.96
CA GLY A 73 -9.57 8.59 14.13
C GLY A 73 -10.93 8.84 14.72
N THR A 74 -11.26 10.10 14.96
CA THR A 74 -12.55 10.53 15.51
C THR A 74 -13.72 10.14 14.59
N PHE A 75 -13.54 10.24 13.25
CA PHE A 75 -14.55 9.77 12.30
C PHE A 75 -14.76 8.26 12.36
N GLY A 76 -13.73 7.48 12.61
CA GLY A 76 -13.85 6.02 12.82
C GLY A 76 -14.65 5.67 14.06
N GLU A 77 -14.48 6.39 15.17
CA GLU A 77 -15.25 6.24 16.42
C GLU A 77 -16.72 6.63 16.23
N LEU A 78 -17.00 7.74 15.55
CA LEU A 78 -18.35 8.20 15.23
C LEU A 78 -19.11 7.20 14.35
N ALA A 79 -18.41 6.42 13.52
CA ALA A 79 -19.01 5.34 12.73
C ALA A 79 -19.32 4.06 13.54
N GLY A 80 -19.24 4.11 14.87
CA GLY A 80 -19.68 3.05 15.78
C GLY A 80 -18.75 1.84 15.85
N LYS A 81 -17.51 1.96 15.39
CA LYS A 81 -16.50 0.89 15.47
C LYS A 81 -15.72 1.01 16.79
N THR A 82 -16.22 0.34 17.82
CA THR A 82 -15.52 0.15 19.09
C THR A 82 -14.43 -0.91 18.94
N GLY A 83 -13.19 -0.50 18.74
CA GLY A 83 -12.01 -1.36 18.69
C GLY A 83 -10.74 -0.52 18.56
N PRO A 84 -9.54 -1.08 18.78
CA PRO A 84 -8.32 -0.34 18.53
C PRO A 84 -8.33 0.12 17.07
N MET A 85 -8.32 1.43 16.89
CA MET A 85 -8.56 2.19 15.66
C MET A 85 -7.58 1.92 14.52
N HIS A 86 -6.62 1.07 14.74
CA HIS A 86 -5.64 0.62 13.78
C HIS A 86 -6.29 -0.40 12.83
N ARG A 87 -6.24 -0.10 11.55
CA ARG A 87 -6.84 -0.87 10.44
C ARG A 87 -8.35 -0.68 10.27
N GLY A 88 -8.75 0.58 10.20
CA GLY A 88 -10.09 1.00 9.81
C GLY A 88 -10.34 0.90 8.30
N ILE A 89 -11.20 1.77 7.79
CA ILE A 89 -11.56 1.83 6.36
C ILE A 89 -10.36 2.03 5.42
N LEU A 90 -9.29 2.70 5.90
CA LEU A 90 -8.05 2.90 5.14
C LEU A 90 -7.20 1.62 4.99
N HIS A 91 -7.62 0.49 5.57
CA HIS A 91 -7.01 -0.81 5.32
C HIS A 91 -7.94 -1.76 4.55
N ASP A 92 -9.07 -1.26 4.05
CA ASP A 92 -9.98 -2.08 3.24
C ASP A 92 -9.53 -2.07 1.77
N PRO A 93 -9.29 -3.24 1.14
CA PRO A 93 -8.87 -3.35 -0.24
C PRO A 93 -9.77 -2.64 -1.24
N ILE A 94 -11.07 -2.55 -0.96
CA ILE A 94 -12.03 -1.94 -1.87
C ILE A 94 -11.70 -0.47 -2.13
N VAL A 95 -11.19 0.25 -1.12
CA VAL A 95 -10.81 1.68 -1.24
C VAL A 95 -9.69 1.85 -2.26
N TYR A 96 -8.66 1.00 -2.18
CA TYR A 96 -7.48 1.14 -3.03
C TYR A 96 -7.67 0.52 -4.41
N ILE A 97 -8.45 -0.55 -4.54
CA ILE A 97 -8.83 -1.11 -5.85
C ILE A 97 -9.69 -0.07 -6.61
N THR A 98 -10.67 0.53 -5.94
CA THR A 98 -11.46 1.60 -6.56
C THR A 98 -10.59 2.80 -6.92
N GLY A 99 -9.71 3.24 -6.02
CA GLY A 99 -8.77 4.31 -6.26
C GLY A 99 -7.82 4.02 -7.43
N LEU A 100 -7.34 2.78 -7.56
CA LEU A 100 -6.50 2.35 -8.68
C LEU A 100 -7.26 2.45 -10.03
N ILE A 101 -8.49 1.97 -10.08
CA ILE A 101 -9.33 2.05 -11.28
C ILE A 101 -9.59 3.51 -11.65
N LEU A 102 -10.01 4.33 -10.69
CA LEU A 102 -10.27 5.75 -10.94
C LEU A 102 -9.00 6.52 -11.32
N SER A 103 -7.87 6.23 -10.67
CA SER A 103 -6.61 6.88 -11.03
C SER A 103 -6.19 6.51 -12.45
N TYR A 104 -6.30 5.26 -12.85
CA TYR A 104 -6.02 4.84 -14.22
C TYR A 104 -6.90 5.58 -15.25
N MET A 105 -8.19 5.77 -14.93
CA MET A 105 -9.14 6.43 -15.85
C MET A 105 -8.95 7.95 -15.93
N PHE A 106 -8.69 8.61 -14.81
CA PHE A 106 -8.78 10.07 -14.72
C PHE A 106 -7.47 10.78 -14.33
N CYS A 107 -6.55 10.07 -13.65
CA CYS A 107 -5.30 10.65 -13.16
C CYS A 107 -4.17 9.59 -13.08
N PRO A 108 -3.61 9.17 -14.23
CA PRO A 108 -2.60 8.09 -14.29
C PRO A 108 -1.39 8.31 -13.40
N SER A 109 -1.07 9.56 -13.07
CA SER A 109 0.01 9.93 -12.14
C SER A 109 -0.14 9.35 -10.74
N LEU A 110 -1.36 8.99 -10.33
CA LEU A 110 -1.65 8.40 -9.02
C LEU A 110 -1.65 6.87 -9.01
N VAL A 111 -1.51 6.21 -10.15
CA VAL A 111 -1.50 4.74 -10.24
C VAL A 111 -0.43 4.14 -9.35
N GLY A 112 0.79 4.68 -9.38
CA GLY A 112 1.89 4.24 -8.50
C GLY A 112 1.55 4.33 -7.01
N LEU A 113 0.85 5.38 -6.59
CA LEU A 113 0.40 5.55 -5.21
C LEU A 113 -0.56 4.43 -4.77
N PHE A 114 -1.58 4.14 -5.58
CA PHE A 114 -2.54 3.09 -5.26
C PHE A 114 -1.95 1.69 -5.32
N LEU A 115 -0.99 1.43 -6.21
CA LEU A 115 -0.20 0.20 -6.21
C LEU A 115 0.60 0.05 -4.91
N GLY A 116 1.21 1.12 -4.44
CA GLY A 116 1.89 1.15 -3.14
C GLY A 116 0.95 0.84 -1.98
N CYS A 117 -0.25 1.43 -1.95
CA CYS A 117 -1.25 1.13 -0.93
C CYS A 117 -1.68 -0.34 -0.96
N ILE A 118 -1.88 -0.92 -2.15
CA ILE A 118 -2.20 -2.34 -2.31
C ILE A 118 -1.04 -3.22 -1.81
N SER A 119 0.21 -2.82 -2.06
CA SER A 119 1.39 -3.53 -1.54
C SER A 119 1.44 -3.55 -0.02
N HIS A 120 1.02 -2.45 0.63
CA HIS A 120 0.88 -2.37 2.08
C HIS A 120 -0.11 -3.41 2.59
N LEU A 121 -1.32 -3.43 2.02
CA LEU A 121 -2.37 -4.38 2.41
C LEU A 121 -1.92 -5.83 2.17
N TYR A 122 -1.22 -6.08 1.06
CA TYR A 122 -0.67 -7.40 0.77
C TYR A 122 0.23 -7.89 1.90
N LEU A 123 1.19 -7.10 2.36
CA LEU A 123 2.05 -7.49 3.48
C LEU A 123 1.25 -7.67 4.78
N ASP A 124 0.21 -6.87 4.98
CA ASP A 124 -0.58 -6.94 6.20
C ASP A 124 -1.50 -8.16 6.26
N MET A 125 -1.88 -8.75 5.11
CA MET A 125 -2.58 -10.05 5.08
C MET A 125 -1.79 -11.17 5.73
N PHE A 126 -0.46 -11.06 5.80
CA PHE A 126 0.39 -12.07 6.43
C PHE A 126 0.62 -11.83 7.93
N THR A 127 0.03 -10.79 8.51
CA THR A 127 0.13 -10.52 9.95
C THR A 127 -1.07 -11.11 10.72
N PRO A 128 -0.95 -11.32 12.05
CA PRO A 128 -2.05 -11.86 12.85
C PRO A 128 -3.33 -11.01 12.82
N ALA A 129 -3.18 -9.70 12.68
CA ALA A 129 -4.33 -8.78 12.62
C ALA A 129 -5.03 -8.81 11.25
N GLY A 130 -4.33 -9.20 10.17
CA GLY A 130 -4.89 -9.25 8.82
C GLY A 130 -5.30 -7.87 8.29
N ILE A 131 -6.20 -7.86 7.34
CA ILE A 131 -6.83 -6.66 6.76
C ILE A 131 -8.34 -6.73 6.92
N PRO A 132 -9.02 -5.61 7.15
CA PRO A 132 -10.47 -5.56 7.08
C PRO A 132 -10.92 -5.72 5.62
N VAL A 133 -12.04 -6.36 5.42
CA VAL A 133 -12.69 -6.49 4.10
C VAL A 133 -14.18 -6.19 4.24
N PHE A 134 -14.80 -5.76 3.13
CA PHE A 134 -16.20 -5.36 3.10
C PHE A 134 -16.53 -4.26 4.12
N LEU A 135 -15.77 -3.17 4.08
CA LEU A 135 -15.92 -2.03 4.98
C LEU A 135 -15.79 -2.43 6.48
N GLY A 136 -14.89 -3.39 6.74
CA GLY A 136 -14.59 -3.84 8.10
C GLY A 136 -15.57 -4.85 8.69
N LEU A 137 -16.45 -5.44 7.89
CA LEU A 137 -17.38 -6.49 8.35
C LEU A 137 -16.66 -7.80 8.68
N LYS A 138 -15.53 -8.07 8.03
CA LYS A 138 -14.71 -9.27 8.26
C LYS A 138 -13.23 -8.90 8.24
N HIS A 139 -12.41 -9.70 8.90
CA HIS A 139 -10.96 -9.63 8.82
C HIS A 139 -10.42 -10.84 8.09
N PHE A 140 -9.49 -10.60 7.16
CA PHE A 140 -8.84 -11.63 6.37
C PHE A 140 -7.34 -11.65 6.66
N HIS A 141 -6.78 -12.84 6.91
CA HIS A 141 -5.34 -13.06 7.06
C HIS A 141 -4.95 -14.41 6.46
N ILE A 142 -3.76 -14.47 5.87
CA ILE A 142 -3.21 -15.68 5.24
C ILE A 142 -2.28 -16.40 6.23
N SER A 143 -1.55 -15.64 7.04
CA SER A 143 -0.58 -16.19 7.98
C SER A 143 -0.55 -15.37 9.27
N LYS A 144 0.35 -15.72 10.21
CA LYS A 144 0.48 -15.05 11.50
C LYS A 144 1.92 -14.60 11.77
N ILE A 145 2.56 -14.01 10.76
CA ILE A 145 3.91 -13.46 10.92
C ILE A 145 3.86 -12.26 11.85
N LYS A 146 4.51 -12.34 12.99
CA LYS A 146 4.52 -11.27 13.98
C LYS A 146 5.24 -10.03 13.43
N SER A 147 4.55 -8.88 13.46
CA SER A 147 5.13 -7.60 13.03
C SER A 147 6.40 -7.26 13.82
N GLY A 148 7.44 -6.79 13.11
CA GLY A 148 8.74 -6.47 13.73
C GLY A 148 9.60 -7.68 14.05
N SER A 149 9.16 -8.92 13.77
CA SER A 149 9.99 -10.11 13.93
C SER A 149 11.00 -10.27 12.79
N GLN A 150 12.03 -11.05 13.04
CA GLN A 150 13.01 -11.43 12.01
C GLN A 150 12.34 -12.09 10.79
N GLN A 151 11.32 -12.91 11.03
CA GLN A 151 10.50 -13.53 9.97
C GLN A 151 9.81 -12.48 9.09
N SER A 152 9.29 -11.39 9.67
CA SER A 152 8.66 -10.32 8.89
C SER A 152 9.65 -9.59 7.99
N VAL A 153 10.88 -9.41 8.45
CA VAL A 153 11.96 -8.78 7.66
C VAL A 153 12.37 -9.70 6.51
N ILE A 154 12.65 -10.98 6.80
CA ILE A 154 13.01 -11.97 5.76
C ILE A 154 11.89 -12.07 4.70
N PHE A 155 10.65 -12.22 5.13
CA PHE A 155 9.50 -12.28 4.23
C PHE A 155 9.41 -11.04 3.32
N THR A 156 9.62 -9.84 3.87
CA THR A 156 9.61 -8.61 3.09
C THR A 156 10.73 -8.62 2.05
N TRP A 157 11.95 -8.97 2.42
CA TRP A 157 13.07 -9.00 1.48
C TRP A 157 12.88 -10.05 0.38
N LEU A 158 12.28 -11.20 0.68
CA LEU A 158 11.92 -12.19 -0.35
C LEU A 158 10.92 -11.60 -1.37
N ASN A 159 9.92 -10.85 -0.90
CA ASN A 159 8.97 -10.18 -1.78
C ASN A 159 9.61 -9.03 -2.58
N VAL A 160 10.52 -8.27 -1.99
CA VAL A 160 11.31 -7.25 -2.70
C VAL A 160 12.12 -7.87 -3.82
N CYS A 161 12.87 -8.92 -3.52
CA CYS A 161 13.64 -9.65 -4.53
C CYS A 161 12.73 -10.19 -5.65
N ALA A 162 11.60 -10.80 -5.28
CA ALA A 162 10.64 -11.30 -6.25
C ALA A 162 10.09 -10.19 -7.16
N ALA A 163 9.72 -9.03 -6.60
CA ALA A 163 9.23 -7.89 -7.38
C ALA A 163 10.27 -7.39 -8.38
N ILE A 164 11.52 -7.24 -7.96
CA ILE A 164 12.62 -6.79 -8.84
C ILE A 164 12.93 -7.85 -9.91
N ILE A 165 13.00 -9.14 -9.54
CA ILE A 165 13.24 -10.22 -10.51
C ILE A 165 12.11 -10.25 -11.55
N ILE A 166 10.86 -10.16 -11.14
CA ILE A 166 9.72 -10.08 -12.05
C ILE A 166 9.86 -8.87 -12.97
N GLY A 167 10.19 -7.68 -12.41
CA GLY A 167 10.41 -6.48 -13.20
C GLY A 167 11.55 -6.60 -14.23
N LEU A 168 12.56 -7.43 -13.96
CA LEU A 168 13.66 -7.69 -14.89
C LEU A 168 13.32 -8.74 -15.97
N LEU A 169 12.41 -9.67 -15.67
CA LEU A 169 12.08 -10.79 -16.57
C LEU A 169 10.90 -10.49 -17.51
N ILE A 170 10.05 -9.57 -17.14
CA ILE A 170 8.91 -9.13 -17.96
C ILE A 170 9.34 -8.04 -18.92
#